data_adb4005fababdb8ca1f1a3e176a35956
#
_entry.id   adb4005fababdb8ca1f1a3e176a35956
#
_cell.length_a   1.000
_cell.length_b   1.000
_cell.length_c   1.000
_cell.angle_alpha   90.00
_cell.angle_beta   90.00
_cell.angle_gamma   90.00
#
_symmetry.space_group_name_H-M   'P 1'
#
loop_
_entity.id
_entity.type
_entity.pdbx_description
1 polymer ?
#
loop_
_entity_poly.entity_id
_entity_poly.type
_entity_poly.pdbx_seq_one_letter_code
_entity_poly.pdbx_strand_id
1 'polypeptide(L)' 'MSLSSKTELAIDRWPEVSQITGFRSKSHVENLERLGLFPRSVKIGSRAKGWVHSEIIGWLEQRIADSRKGSFKGAS' A
#
# COMPACT_ATOMS: atom_id res chain seq x y z
N MET A 1 -16.10 18.31 1.92
CA MET A 1 -15.87 18.01 1.85
C MET A 1 -15.66 17.19 1.65
N SER A 2 -15.82 17.03 1.65
CA SER A 2 -15.65 16.38 1.66
C SER A 2 -15.38 15.72 1.23
N LEU A 3 -15.33 15.64 0.85
CA LEU A 3 -14.97 15.05 0.49
C LEU A 3 -14.32 14.39 0.44
N SER A 4 -14.27 14.71 0.33
CA SER A 4 -13.31 14.20 0.29
C SER A 4 -13.00 13.05 1.01
N SER A 5 -13.58 12.53 1.10
CA SER A 5 -13.74 11.35 1.73
C SER A 5 -12.53 10.51 1.77
N LYS A 6 -11.93 10.15 0.74
CA LYS A 6 -10.68 9.42 0.82
C LYS A 6 -9.56 10.40 0.94
N THR A 7 -9.40 10.89 2.13
CA THR A 7 -8.37 11.86 2.38
C THR A 7 -7.07 11.15 2.69
N GLU A 8 -6.06 11.93 2.88
CA GLU A 8 -4.74 11.42 3.16
C GLU A 8 -4.69 10.63 4.44
N LEU A 9 -5.58 10.93 5.37
CA LEU A 9 -5.55 10.23 6.65
C LEU A 9 -6.50 9.04 6.71
N ALA A 10 -7.13 8.71 5.60
CA ALA A 10 -8.00 7.55 5.57
C ALA A 10 -7.16 6.29 5.77
N ILE A 11 -7.76 5.32 6.43
CA ILE A 11 -7.10 4.07 6.74
C ILE A 11 -7.69 2.97 5.88
N ASP A 12 -6.84 2.22 5.23
CA ASP A 12 -7.26 1.06 4.46
C ASP A 12 -7.03 -0.19 5.28
N ARG A 13 -8.02 -1.05 5.33
CA ARG A 13 -7.88 -2.35 5.97
C ARG A 13 -7.37 -3.35 4.95
N TRP A 14 -7.06 -4.55 5.42
CA TRP A 14 -6.45 -5.54 4.54
C TRP A 14 -7.24 -5.80 3.26
N PRO A 15 -8.56 -5.97 3.30
CA PRO A 15 -9.27 -6.22 2.05
C PRO A 15 -9.07 -5.11 1.04
N GLU A 16 -9.02 -3.88 1.51
CA GLU A 16 -8.82 -2.75 0.62
C GLU A 16 -7.42 -2.70 0.08
N VAL A 17 -6.44 -2.95 0.95
CA VAL A 17 -5.05 -2.98 0.53
C VAL A 17 -4.85 -4.08 -0.52
N SER A 18 -5.45 -5.22 -0.29
CA SER A 18 -5.37 -6.32 -1.23
C SER A 18 -5.91 -5.92 -2.59
N GLN A 19 -7.02 -5.21 -2.60
CA GLN A 19 -7.60 -4.79 -3.87
C GLN A 19 -6.77 -3.73 -4.56
N ILE A 20 -6.24 -2.81 -3.80
CA ILE A 20 -5.46 -1.73 -4.38
C ILE A 20 -4.14 -2.23 -4.93
N THR A 21 -3.48 -3.10 -4.19
CA THR A 21 -2.13 -3.53 -4.56
C THR A 21 -2.10 -4.82 -5.35
N GLY A 22 -3.16 -5.59 -5.27
CA GLY A 22 -3.18 -6.88 -5.95
C GLY A 22 -2.56 -8.02 -5.17
N PHE A 23 -2.01 -7.73 -4.00
CA PHE A 23 -1.45 -8.79 -3.17
C PHE A 23 -2.56 -9.63 -2.58
N ARG A 24 -2.35 -10.92 -2.54
CA ARG A 24 -3.35 -11.82 -2.00
C ARG A 24 -3.01 -12.36 -0.63
N SER A 25 -1.76 -12.28 -0.25
CA SER A 25 -1.31 -12.86 1.00
C SER A 25 -0.94 -11.76 1.96
N LYS A 26 -1.65 -11.73 3.07
CA LYS A 26 -1.34 -10.77 4.11
C LYS A 26 0.02 -11.05 4.73
N SER A 27 0.36 -12.32 4.84
CA SER A 27 1.67 -12.69 5.37
C SER A 27 2.80 -12.16 4.49
N HIS A 28 2.59 -12.20 3.19
CA HIS A 28 3.58 -11.68 2.27
C HIS A 28 3.79 -10.18 2.49
N VAL A 29 2.69 -9.46 2.66
CA VAL A 29 2.77 -8.02 2.90
C VAL A 29 3.46 -7.74 4.23
N GLU A 30 3.14 -8.51 5.26
CA GLU A 30 3.79 -8.32 6.54
C GLU A 30 5.28 -8.56 6.46
N ASN A 31 5.67 -9.51 5.64
CA ASN A 31 7.08 -9.76 5.43
C ASN A 31 7.76 -8.60 4.72
N LEU A 32 7.08 -8.02 3.75
CA LEU A 32 7.61 -6.85 3.06
C LEU A 32 7.74 -5.66 4.01
N GLU A 33 6.80 -5.52 4.93
CA GLU A 33 6.88 -4.46 5.93
C GLU A 33 8.14 -4.61 6.77
N ARG A 34 8.43 -5.84 7.18
CA ARG A 34 9.62 -6.08 7.97
C ARG A 34 10.89 -5.74 7.23
N LEU A 35 10.87 -5.94 5.93
CA LEU A 35 12.02 -5.67 5.10
C LEU A 35 12.11 -4.21 4.67
N GLY A 36 11.14 -3.41 5.06
CA GLY A 36 11.15 -2.01 4.67
C GLY A 36 10.72 -1.76 3.24
N LEU A 37 10.06 -2.74 2.63
CA LEU A 37 9.67 -2.66 1.23
C LEU A 37 8.19 -2.35 1.03
N PHE A 38 7.49 -2.10 2.11
CA PHE A 38 6.08 -1.79 2.05
C PHE A 38 5.73 -0.87 3.21
N PRO A 39 4.78 0.04 3.05
CA PRO A 39 4.41 0.94 4.14
C PRO A 39 3.96 0.15 5.36
N ARG A 40 4.33 0.62 6.52
CA ARG A 40 4.00 -0.07 7.74
C ARG A 40 2.57 0.17 8.13
N SER A 41 1.92 -0.86 8.64
CA SER A 41 0.59 -0.71 9.17
C SER A 41 0.63 0.06 10.48
N VAL A 42 -0.50 0.66 10.83
CA VAL A 42 -0.64 1.37 12.09
C VAL A 42 -1.78 0.73 12.86
N LYS A 43 -1.68 0.79 14.16
CA LYS A 43 -2.74 0.27 15.00
C LYS A 43 -3.85 1.29 15.11
N ILE A 44 -5.07 0.84 14.88
CA ILE A 44 -6.22 1.72 14.98
C ILE A 44 -7.15 1.30 16.11
N GLY A 45 -6.70 0.32 16.89
CA GLY A 45 -7.46 -0.13 18.05
C GLY A 45 -6.69 -1.26 18.69
N SER A 46 -7.27 -1.85 19.71
CA SER A 46 -6.56 -2.89 20.43
C SER A 46 -6.34 -4.12 19.57
N ARG A 47 -7.22 -4.37 18.60
CA ARG A 47 -7.12 -5.56 17.77
C ARG A 47 -7.12 -5.27 16.31
N ALA A 48 -7.20 -4.00 15.93
CA ALA A 48 -7.34 -3.65 14.54
C ALA A 48 -6.12 -2.88 14.10
N LYS A 49 -5.74 -3.12 12.87
CA LYS A 49 -4.68 -2.33 12.26
C LYS A 49 -5.03 -2.08 10.82
N GLY A 50 -4.40 -1.09 10.24
CA GLY A 50 -4.63 -0.76 8.85
C GLY A 50 -3.46 0.02 8.34
N TRP A 51 -3.60 0.49 7.13
CA TRP A 51 -2.53 1.26 6.48
C TRP A 51 -3.07 2.62 6.12
N VAL A 52 -2.23 3.64 6.24
CA VAL A 52 -2.62 4.98 5.83
C VAL A 52 -2.79 4.99 4.33
N HIS A 53 -3.96 5.40 3.89
CA HIS A 53 -4.29 5.32 2.46
C HIS A 53 -3.29 6.05 1.59
N SER A 54 -2.89 7.25 1.98
CA SER A 54 -1.97 8.02 1.17
C SER A 54 -0.62 7.33 1.04
N GLU A 55 -0.22 6.61 2.08
CA GLU A 55 1.04 5.88 2.01
C GLU A 55 0.95 4.72 1.04
N ILE A 56 -0.18 4.04 1.03
CA ILE A 56 -0.39 2.94 0.09
C ILE A 56 -0.37 3.46 -1.34
N ILE A 57 -1.07 4.55 -1.57
CA ILE A 57 -1.14 5.12 -2.92
C ILE A 57 0.24 5.61 -3.36
N GLY A 58 0.96 6.28 -2.48
CA GLY A 58 2.30 6.76 -2.83
C GLY A 58 3.24 5.62 -3.13
N TRP A 59 3.16 4.56 -2.32
CA TRP A 59 3.98 3.39 -2.55
C TRP A 59 3.67 2.76 -3.91
N LEU A 60 2.38 2.65 -4.21
CA LEU A 60 1.97 2.05 -5.47
C LEU A 60 2.42 2.89 -6.65
N GLU A 61 2.29 4.20 -6.54
CA GLU A 61 2.74 5.09 -7.61
C GLU A 61 4.23 4.94 -7.84
N GLN A 62 4.98 4.81 -6.77
CA GLN A 62 6.42 4.63 -6.90
C GLN A 62 6.74 3.30 -7.56
N ARG A 63 6.01 2.25 -7.19
CA ARG A 63 6.21 0.95 -7.81
C ARG A 63 5.89 0.98 -9.30
N ILE A 64 4.84 1.69 -9.66
CA ILE A 64 4.48 1.81 -11.05
C ILE A 64 5.57 2.55 -11.82
N ALA A 65 6.04 3.64 -11.26
CA ALA A 65 7.09 4.41 -11.91
C ALA A 65 8.36 3.58 -12.08
N ASP A 66 8.74 2.87 -11.03
CA ASP A 66 9.92 2.04 -11.08
C ASP A 66 9.76 0.92 -12.09
N SER A 67 8.58 0.34 -12.13
CA SER A 67 8.31 -0.74 -13.06
C SER A 67 8.38 -0.26 -14.49
N ARG A 68 7.86 0.92 -14.74
CA ARG A 68 7.90 1.44 -16.10
C ARG A 68 9.30 1.73 -16.56
N LYS A 69 10.10 2.27 -15.66
CA LYS A 69 11.49 2.48 -16.00
C LYS A 69 12.21 1.17 -16.22
N GLY A 70 12.01 0.26 -15.28
CA GLY A 70 12.70 -1.02 -15.35
C GLY A 70 12.23 -1.85 -16.52
N SER A 71 10.93 -1.92 -16.70
CA SER A 71 10.42 -2.77 -17.75
C SER A 71 10.79 -2.22 -19.11
N PHE A 72 10.82 -0.94 -19.22
CA PHE A 72 11.22 -0.34 -20.45
C PHE A 72 12.62 -0.79 -20.82
N LYS A 73 13.50 -0.71 -19.89
CA LYS A 73 14.83 -1.12 -20.07
C LYS A 73 14.92 -2.62 -20.23
N GLY A 74 14.21 -3.31 -19.39
CA GLY A 74 14.28 -4.74 -19.40
C GLY A 74 13.60 -5.34 -20.57
N ALA A 75 12.55 -4.73 -21.01
CA ALA A 75 11.84 -5.28 -22.13
C ALA A 75 12.63 -5.17 -23.39
N SER A 76 13.42 -4.22 -23.43
CA SER A 76 14.17 -4.04 -24.64
C SER A 76 15.22 -5.04 -24.77
#